data_1f6e7942abe90bb9dda2d1b0663a5414
#
_entry.id   1f6e7942abe90bb9dda2d1b0663a5414
#
_cell.length_a   1.000
_cell.length_b   1.000
_cell.length_c   1.000
_cell.angle_alpha   90.00
_cell.angle_beta   90.00
_cell.angle_gamma   90.00
#
_symmetry.space_group_name_H-M   'P 1'
#
loop_
_entity.id
_entity.type
_entity.pdbx_description
1 polymer ?
#
loop_
_entity_poly.entity_id
_entity_poly.type
_entity_poly.pdbx_seq_one_letter_code
_entity_poly.pdbx_strand_id
1 'polypeptide(L)'
;MFITFKKWSALYILVLLVLFAGFAAILWRGSAINASKNLILEQAGEAVLVIDPGHGGMDGGAVAADGTVEAGINLAVGLQMEALSELLGREVLLTRREDVSLHDEAAGSVRQKKVSDLRNRADLANSVPGAVLISIHQNSLPEAK
;
A
#
# COMPACT_ATOMS: atom_id res chain seq x y z
N MET A 1 -46.60 -33.83 -39.74
CA MET A 1 -45.21 -33.99 -39.22
C MET A 1 -44.42 -32.69 -39.18
N PHE A 2 -45.00 -31.52 -39.42
CA PHE A 2 -44.31 -30.23 -39.46
C PHE A 2 -44.38 -29.38 -38.16
N ILE A 3 -45.16 -29.81 -37.16
CA ILE A 3 -45.39 -29.01 -35.95
C ILE A 3 -44.28 -29.22 -34.90
N THR A 4 -43.58 -30.32 -34.91
CA THR A 4 -42.51 -30.64 -33.96
C THR A 4 -41.21 -29.85 -34.23
N PHE A 5 -40.86 -29.60 -35.47
CA PHE A 5 -39.64 -28.88 -35.85
C PHE A 5 -39.66 -27.43 -35.38
N LYS A 6 -40.83 -26.77 -35.41
CA LYS A 6 -40.96 -25.34 -35.01
C LYS A 6 -40.82 -25.10 -33.51
N LYS A 7 -41.19 -26.09 -32.66
CA LYS A 7 -41.03 -26.00 -31.21
C LYS A 7 -39.58 -26.13 -30.76
N TRP A 8 -38.84 -27.00 -31.39
CA TRP A 8 -37.42 -27.23 -31.06
C TRP A 8 -36.55 -26.07 -31.52
N SER A 9 -36.83 -25.47 -32.68
CA SER A 9 -36.09 -24.26 -33.15
C SER A 9 -36.28 -23.07 -32.22
N ALA A 10 -37.47 -22.85 -31.66
CA ALA A 10 -37.72 -21.79 -30.67
C ALA A 10 -36.91 -22.04 -29.36
N LEU A 11 -36.82 -23.30 -28.91
CA LEU A 11 -36.03 -23.65 -27.72
C LEU A 11 -34.52 -23.44 -27.97
N TYR A 12 -33.99 -23.80 -29.14
CA TYR A 12 -32.59 -23.54 -29.49
C TYR A 12 -32.28 -22.07 -29.55
N ILE A 13 -33.17 -21.25 -30.15
CA ILE A 13 -33.00 -19.79 -30.19
C ILE A 13 -32.99 -19.20 -28.75
N LEU A 14 -33.91 -19.67 -27.89
CA LEU A 14 -33.95 -19.21 -26.51
C LEU A 14 -32.65 -19.53 -25.76
N VAL A 15 -32.14 -20.75 -25.89
CA VAL A 15 -30.89 -21.18 -25.27
C VAL A 15 -29.72 -20.33 -25.76
N LEU A 16 -29.63 -20.07 -27.07
CA LEU A 16 -28.58 -19.22 -27.63
C LEU A 16 -28.67 -17.79 -27.12
N LEU A 17 -29.87 -17.22 -26.96
CA LEU A 17 -30.06 -15.88 -26.41
C LEU A 17 -29.64 -15.82 -24.94
N VAL A 18 -29.95 -16.83 -24.14
CA VAL A 18 -29.51 -16.91 -22.73
C VAL A 18 -27.99 -17.02 -22.62
N LEU A 19 -27.37 -17.87 -23.45
CA LEU A 19 -25.91 -18.00 -23.49
C LEU A 19 -25.23 -16.70 -23.95
N PHE A 20 -25.78 -16.03 -24.95
CA PHE A 20 -25.28 -14.75 -25.43
C PHE A 20 -25.41 -13.64 -24.35
N ALA A 21 -26.57 -13.56 -23.69
CA ALA A 21 -26.77 -12.61 -22.59
C ALA A 21 -25.82 -12.86 -21.42
N GLY A 22 -25.61 -14.14 -21.04
CA GLY A 22 -24.64 -14.53 -20.03
C GLY A 22 -23.21 -14.13 -20.41
N PHE A 23 -22.81 -14.40 -21.64
CA PHE A 23 -21.49 -14.01 -22.15
C PHE A 23 -21.30 -12.48 -22.18
N ALA A 24 -22.31 -11.75 -22.67
CA ALA A 24 -22.31 -10.30 -22.67
C ALA A 24 -22.21 -9.71 -21.26
N ALA A 25 -22.90 -10.30 -20.27
CA ALA A 25 -22.83 -9.89 -18.87
C ALA A 25 -21.43 -10.12 -18.27
N ILE A 26 -20.76 -11.24 -18.61
CA ILE A 26 -19.38 -11.53 -18.18
C ILE A 26 -18.41 -10.48 -18.77
N LEU A 27 -18.53 -10.18 -20.07
CA LEU A 27 -17.68 -9.17 -20.70
C LEU A 27 -17.90 -7.79 -20.10
N TRP A 28 -19.14 -7.40 -19.81
CA TRP A 28 -19.45 -6.13 -19.17
C TRP A 28 -18.84 -6.03 -17.76
N ARG A 29 -19.01 -7.07 -16.95
CA ARG A 29 -18.39 -7.10 -15.61
C ARG A 29 -16.87 -6.99 -15.69
N GLY A 30 -16.23 -7.68 -16.63
CA GLY A 30 -14.80 -7.59 -16.85
C GLY A 30 -14.35 -6.16 -17.22
N SER A 31 -15.10 -5.49 -18.10
CA SER A 31 -14.82 -4.11 -18.49
C SER A 31 -15.00 -3.12 -17.33
N ALA A 32 -16.04 -3.29 -16.51
CA ALA A 32 -16.29 -2.44 -15.35
C ALA A 32 -15.19 -2.58 -14.28
N ILE A 33 -14.72 -3.82 -14.02
CA ILE A 33 -13.61 -4.07 -13.09
C ILE A 33 -12.32 -3.42 -13.60
N ASN A 34 -12.02 -3.54 -14.89
CA ASN A 34 -10.83 -2.94 -15.48
C ASN A 34 -10.88 -1.40 -15.46
N ALA A 35 -12.04 -0.80 -15.72
CA ALA A 35 -12.22 0.64 -15.62
C ALA A 35 -12.01 1.16 -14.20
N SER A 36 -12.58 0.48 -13.20
CA SER A 36 -12.37 0.83 -11.79
C SER A 36 -10.92 0.68 -11.35
N LYS A 37 -10.26 -0.39 -11.81
CA LYS A 37 -8.84 -0.62 -11.54
C LYS A 37 -7.96 0.49 -12.14
N ASN A 38 -8.25 0.90 -13.38
CA ASN A 38 -7.49 1.95 -14.05
C ASN A 38 -7.68 3.31 -13.36
N LEU A 39 -8.90 3.64 -12.93
CA LEU A 39 -9.16 4.85 -12.13
C LEU A 39 -8.39 4.87 -10.82
N ILE A 40 -8.37 3.75 -10.10
CA ILE A 40 -7.61 3.62 -8.84
C ILE A 40 -6.11 3.77 -9.11
N LEU A 41 -5.60 3.16 -10.18
CA LEU A 41 -4.18 3.26 -10.56
C LEU A 41 -3.81 4.68 -11.00
N GLU A 42 -4.68 5.37 -11.71
CA GLU A 42 -4.48 6.75 -12.14
C GLU A 42 -4.44 7.69 -10.92
N GLN A 43 -5.41 7.58 -10.01
CA GLN A 43 -5.42 8.35 -8.76
C GLN A 43 -4.22 8.04 -7.85
N ALA A 44 -3.85 6.75 -7.73
CA ALA A 44 -2.65 6.36 -7.00
C ALA A 44 -1.35 6.82 -7.69
N GLY A 45 -1.39 7.07 -9.01
CA GLY A 45 -0.27 7.59 -9.79
C GLY A 45 0.09 9.03 -9.47
N GLU A 46 -0.89 9.83 -9.03
CA GLU A 46 -0.71 11.24 -8.67
C GLU A 46 -0.36 11.44 -7.19
N ALA A 47 -0.58 10.42 -6.34
CA ALA A 47 -0.32 10.53 -4.91
C ALA A 47 1.19 10.47 -4.62
N VAL A 48 1.68 11.44 -3.86
CA VAL A 48 3.02 11.41 -3.28
C VAL A 48 3.11 10.27 -2.26
N LEU A 49 4.15 9.48 -2.33
CA LEU A 49 4.40 8.41 -1.39
C LEU A 49 5.27 8.92 -0.25
N VAL A 50 4.74 8.94 0.97
CA VAL A 50 5.53 9.22 2.17
C VAL A 50 5.95 7.88 2.78
N ILE A 51 7.25 7.60 2.78
CA ILE A 51 7.83 6.39 3.37
C ILE A 51 8.41 6.77 4.73
N ASP A 52 7.96 6.09 5.78
CA ASP A 52 8.40 6.31 7.15
C ASP A 52 9.14 5.06 7.67
N PRO A 53 10.49 5.00 7.56
CA PRO A 53 11.27 3.97 8.22
C PRO A 53 11.19 4.16 9.73
N GLY A 54 10.41 3.33 10.44
CA GLY A 54 10.19 3.43 11.87
C GLY A 54 11.47 3.36 12.70
N HIS A 55 11.43 3.93 13.90
CA HIS A 55 12.59 4.06 14.81
C HIS A 55 13.72 4.92 14.25
N GLY A 56 14.91 4.86 14.86
CA GLY A 56 16.12 5.55 14.44
C GLY A 56 16.81 6.30 15.57
N GLY A 57 18.12 6.49 15.46
CA GLY A 57 18.96 7.14 16.42
C GLY A 57 18.90 6.45 17.79
N MET A 58 18.41 7.18 18.80
CA MET A 58 18.31 6.65 20.18
C MET A 58 17.25 5.53 20.35
N ASP A 59 16.32 5.40 19.42
CA ASP A 59 15.27 4.36 19.43
C ASP A 59 15.57 3.29 18.39
N GLY A 60 16.26 2.23 18.78
CA GLY A 60 16.60 1.13 17.87
C GLY A 60 15.41 0.25 17.49
N GLY A 61 14.29 0.30 18.21
CA GLY A 61 13.21 -0.67 18.06
C GLY A 61 13.57 -2.04 18.64
N ALA A 62 13.06 -3.12 18.04
CA ALA A 62 13.38 -4.49 18.43
C ALA A 62 14.83 -4.84 18.09
N VAL A 63 15.40 -5.77 18.87
CA VAL A 63 16.76 -6.32 18.65
C VAL A 63 16.65 -7.83 18.52
N ALA A 64 17.11 -8.36 17.40
CA ALA A 64 17.15 -9.81 17.17
C ALA A 64 18.26 -10.49 17.97
N ALA A 65 18.23 -11.83 18.07
CA ALA A 65 19.18 -12.61 18.86
C ALA A 65 20.64 -12.46 18.37
N ASP A 66 20.85 -12.14 17.11
CA ASP A 66 22.16 -11.88 16.50
C ASP A 66 22.64 -10.43 16.66
N GLY A 67 21.85 -9.58 17.35
CA GLY A 67 22.16 -8.17 17.55
C GLY A 67 21.65 -7.24 16.44
N THR A 68 20.98 -7.75 15.43
CA THR A 68 20.38 -6.93 14.36
C THR A 68 19.30 -6.03 14.93
N VAL A 69 19.36 -4.74 14.62
CA VAL A 69 18.48 -3.69 15.15
C VAL A 69 17.41 -3.35 14.13
N GLU A 70 16.16 -3.28 14.55
CA GLU A 70 14.99 -3.00 13.70
C GLU A 70 15.12 -1.71 12.91
N ALA A 71 15.60 -0.63 13.52
CA ALA A 71 15.77 0.68 12.88
C ALA A 71 16.64 0.62 11.61
N GLY A 72 17.69 -0.21 11.63
CA GLY A 72 18.58 -0.41 10.48
C GLY A 72 17.88 -1.15 9.33
N ILE A 73 17.10 -2.18 9.64
CA ILE A 73 16.32 -2.92 8.65
C ILE A 73 15.25 -2.00 8.02
N ASN A 74 14.52 -1.26 8.85
CA ASN A 74 13.47 -0.35 8.38
C ASN A 74 14.04 0.71 7.44
N LEU A 75 15.22 1.27 7.78
CA LEU A 75 15.89 2.24 6.92
C LEU A 75 16.32 1.63 5.59
N ALA A 76 16.93 0.44 5.61
CA ALA A 76 17.36 -0.24 4.39
C ALA A 76 16.19 -0.54 3.45
N VAL A 77 15.06 -1.02 4.01
CA VAL A 77 13.82 -1.26 3.24
C VAL A 77 13.28 0.05 2.69
N GLY A 78 13.22 1.11 3.50
CA GLY A 78 12.73 2.43 3.10
C GLY A 78 13.50 3.01 1.92
N LEU A 79 14.84 2.97 1.96
CA LEU A 79 15.70 3.43 0.88
C LEU A 79 15.54 2.62 -0.41
N GLN A 80 15.36 1.30 -0.30
CA GLN A 80 15.07 0.45 -1.47
C GLN A 80 13.69 0.76 -2.07
N MET A 81 12.68 0.98 -1.24
CA MET A 81 11.35 1.36 -1.70
C MET A 81 11.37 2.72 -2.39
N GLU A 82 12.12 3.69 -1.87
CA GLU A 82 12.32 4.99 -2.52
C GLU A 82 12.91 4.81 -3.91
N ALA A 83 14.06 4.14 -4.03
CA ALA A 83 14.73 3.93 -5.31
C ALA A 83 13.83 3.22 -6.34
N LEU A 84 13.05 2.22 -5.91
CA LEU A 84 12.10 1.53 -6.77
C LEU A 84 10.93 2.44 -7.20
N SER A 85 10.41 3.25 -6.29
CA SER A 85 9.30 4.16 -6.56
C SER A 85 9.72 5.26 -7.53
N GLU A 86 10.90 5.84 -7.35
CA GLU A 86 11.49 6.81 -8.27
C GLU A 86 11.71 6.22 -9.68
N LEU A 87 12.20 4.97 -9.76
CA LEU A 87 12.33 4.26 -11.03
C LEU A 87 10.98 4.08 -11.75
N LEU A 88 9.90 3.97 -10.98
CA LEU A 88 8.53 3.89 -11.49
C LEU A 88 7.91 5.28 -11.76
N GLY A 89 8.68 6.35 -11.66
CA GLY A 89 8.24 7.73 -11.89
C GLY A 89 7.32 8.29 -10.82
N ARG A 90 7.41 7.76 -9.57
CA ARG A 90 6.61 8.23 -8.44
C ARG A 90 7.37 9.24 -7.61
N GLU A 91 6.67 10.29 -7.18
CA GLU A 91 7.21 11.23 -6.20
C GLU A 91 7.19 10.59 -4.81
N VAL A 92 8.34 10.66 -4.13
CA VAL A 92 8.56 10.01 -2.83
C VAL A 92 9.18 10.99 -1.84
N LEU A 93 8.70 10.93 -0.61
CA LEU A 93 9.28 11.63 0.53
C LEU A 93 9.62 10.61 1.63
N LEU A 94 10.88 10.53 2.05
CA LEU A 94 11.27 9.76 3.23
C LEU A 94 11.24 10.64 4.47
N THR A 95 10.74 10.11 5.60
CA THR A 95 10.80 10.79 6.89
C THR A 95 12.24 10.89 7.40
N ARG A 96 13.09 9.89 7.13
CA ARG A 96 14.52 9.89 7.40
C ARG A 96 15.30 9.10 6.36
N ARG A 97 16.55 9.51 6.09
CA ARG A 97 17.49 8.85 5.16
C ARG A 97 18.72 8.31 5.85
N GLU A 98 18.83 8.52 7.15
CA GLU A 98 19.95 8.12 7.99
C GLU A 98 19.43 7.51 9.30
N ASP A 99 20.33 6.94 10.10
CA ASP A 99 19.98 6.46 11.43
C ASP A 99 19.88 7.60 12.44
N VAL A 100 18.82 8.37 12.32
CA VAL A 100 18.51 9.54 13.15
C VAL A 100 17.08 9.46 13.69
N SER A 101 16.86 10.08 14.84
CA SER A 101 15.53 10.36 15.37
C SER A 101 15.11 11.78 14.99
N LEU A 102 13.84 11.99 14.70
CA LEU A 102 13.26 13.29 14.32
C LEU A 102 12.77 14.09 15.53
N HIS A 103 13.20 13.74 16.74
CA HIS A 103 12.76 14.43 17.95
C HIS A 103 13.28 15.88 18.04
N ASP A 104 12.53 16.70 18.77
CA ASP A 104 12.94 18.09 19.05
C ASP A 104 14.19 18.11 19.92
N GLU A 105 15.17 18.93 19.58
CA GLU A 105 16.42 19.10 20.36
C GLU A 105 16.15 19.55 21.80
N ALA A 106 15.09 20.32 22.01
CA ALA A 106 14.67 20.79 23.34
C ALA A 106 14.05 19.71 24.23
N ALA A 107 13.77 18.50 23.68
CA ALA A 107 13.18 17.41 24.45
C ALA A 107 14.17 16.85 25.49
N GLY A 108 13.91 17.07 26.78
CA GLY A 108 14.83 16.75 27.87
C GLY A 108 14.79 15.29 28.32
N SER A 109 13.67 14.59 28.15
CA SER A 109 13.51 13.18 28.58
C SER A 109 13.30 12.24 27.40
N VAL A 110 13.64 10.94 27.59
CA VAL A 110 13.42 9.90 26.57
C VAL A 110 11.97 9.84 26.12
N ARG A 111 11.02 9.98 27.07
CA ARG A 111 9.58 10.02 26.72
C ARG A 111 9.24 11.23 25.87
N GLN A 112 9.74 12.42 26.20
CA GLN A 112 9.51 13.62 25.40
C GLN A 112 10.11 13.50 24.00
N LYS A 113 11.32 12.95 23.90
CA LYS A 113 11.94 12.68 22.60
C LYS A 113 11.12 11.71 21.75
N LYS A 114 10.64 10.60 22.31
CA LYS A 114 9.77 9.67 21.57
C LYS A 114 8.45 10.31 21.12
N VAL A 115 7.82 11.11 21.97
CA VAL A 115 6.57 11.81 21.62
C VAL A 115 6.79 12.84 20.53
N SER A 116 7.85 13.64 20.60
CA SER A 116 8.15 14.65 19.58
C SER A 116 8.59 13.98 18.26
N ASP A 117 9.34 12.89 18.30
CA ASP A 117 9.71 12.12 17.11
C ASP A 117 8.45 11.64 16.35
N LEU A 118 7.51 11.01 17.04
CA LEU A 118 6.26 10.54 16.42
C LEU A 118 5.41 11.70 15.87
N ARG A 119 5.36 12.83 16.59
CA ARG A 119 4.66 14.01 16.12
C ARG A 119 5.29 14.57 14.85
N ASN A 120 6.62 14.75 14.84
CA ASN A 120 7.34 15.30 13.71
C ASN A 120 7.22 14.42 12.45
N ARG A 121 7.19 13.09 12.61
CA ARG A 121 6.86 12.15 11.50
C ARG A 121 5.45 12.35 10.98
N ALA A 122 4.48 12.47 11.88
CA ALA A 122 3.08 12.71 11.51
C ALA A 122 2.91 14.07 10.83
N ASP A 123 3.54 15.11 11.34
CA ASP A 123 3.51 16.46 10.78
C ASP A 123 4.15 16.49 9.38
N LEU A 124 5.26 15.78 9.19
CA LEU A 124 5.89 15.65 7.88
C LEU A 124 4.96 14.94 6.87
N ALA A 125 4.35 13.82 7.27
CA ALA A 125 3.39 13.12 6.42
C ALA A 125 2.16 13.99 6.07
N ASN A 126 1.64 14.74 7.06
CA ASN A 126 0.48 15.61 6.88
C ASN A 126 0.82 16.90 6.10
N SER A 127 2.09 17.25 5.97
CA SER A 127 2.51 18.41 5.17
C SER A 127 2.33 18.21 3.67
N VAL A 128 2.14 16.96 3.22
CA VAL A 128 1.96 16.61 1.82
C VAL A 128 0.50 16.29 1.54
N PRO A 129 -0.26 17.18 0.87
CA PRO A 129 -1.68 16.95 0.59
C PRO A 129 -1.88 15.71 -0.28
N GLY A 130 -2.81 14.84 0.12
CA GLY A 130 -3.16 13.64 -0.65
C GLY A 130 -2.09 12.55 -0.64
N ALA A 131 -1.08 12.65 0.23
CA ALA A 131 -0.03 11.63 0.34
C ALA A 131 -0.56 10.29 0.85
N VAL A 132 0.11 9.23 0.43
CA VAL A 132 -0.06 7.88 1.00
C VAL A 132 1.13 7.60 1.91
N LEU A 133 0.86 7.40 3.21
CA LEU A 133 1.89 7.06 4.19
C LEU A 133 2.09 5.55 4.27
N ILE A 134 3.34 5.10 4.13
CA ILE A 134 3.79 3.74 4.40
C ILE A 134 4.79 3.78 5.54
N SER A 135 4.40 3.31 6.72
CA SER A 135 5.31 3.16 7.86
C SER A 135 5.84 1.72 7.93
N ILE A 136 7.15 1.58 8.09
CA ILE A 136 7.88 0.32 8.02
C ILE A 136 8.35 -0.06 9.43
N HIS A 137 7.90 -1.23 9.89
CA HIS A 137 8.25 -1.83 11.17
C HIS A 137 8.42 -3.34 11.07
N GLN A 138 9.25 -3.94 11.89
CA GLN A 138 9.45 -5.39 11.93
C GLN A 138 8.66 -6.07 13.06
N ASN A 139 8.30 -5.35 14.08
CA ASN A 139 7.62 -5.84 15.29
C ASN A 139 8.21 -7.14 15.86
N SER A 140 8.28 -7.24 17.17
CA SER A 140 8.69 -8.45 17.89
C SER A 140 7.49 -8.97 18.68
N LEU A 141 7.11 -10.23 18.44
CA LEU A 141 6.11 -10.91 19.28
C LEU A 141 6.83 -11.73 20.32
N PRO A 142 6.38 -11.73 21.60
CA PRO A 142 6.88 -12.67 22.60
C PRO A 142 6.64 -14.11 22.09
N GLU A 143 7.65 -14.97 22.23
CA GLU A 143 7.45 -16.40 21.96
C GLU A 143 6.27 -16.91 22.80
N ALA A 144 5.32 -17.59 22.15
CA ALA A 144 4.25 -18.28 22.86
C ALA A 144 4.88 -19.34 23.78
N LYS A 145 4.72 -19.17 25.09
CA LYS A 145 5.15 -20.16 26.10
C LYS A 145 4.18 -21.33 26.12
#